data_30a58e30dfb30e07221960f264aadf81
#
_entry.id   30a58e30dfb30e07221960f264aadf81
#
_cell.length_a   1.000
_cell.length_b   1.000
_cell.length_c   1.000
_cell.angle_alpha   90.00
_cell.angle_beta   90.00
_cell.angle_gamma   90.00
#
_symmetry.space_group_name_H-M   'P 1'
#
loop_
_entity.id
_entity.type
_entity.pdbx_description
1 polymer ?
#
loop_
_entity_poly.entity_id
_entity_poly.type
_entity_poly.pdbx_seq_one_letter_code
_entity_poly.pdbx_strand_id
1 'polypeptide(L)'
;LAPGSKTVALYLKEAGLDENTVVIYMGDNGFAWGEHGLIDKRQFYEESVRVPMLIRSPKLIKGGQVLEKMVQNVDVAPTILACAGLDKAPQMVGYSFLPLLQGKDIPWRDRIFYEYYWEHEFPQTPTMHGVRTDRYKYIRYHGVWDTNEFYDLQEDPYETRNLIAAPQH
;
A
#
# COMPACT_ATOMS: atom_id res chain seq x y z
N LEU A 1 -23.36 -5.48 -8.70
CA LEU A 1 -22.62 -5.91 -9.90
C LEU A 1 -23.58 -5.80 -11.08
N ALA A 2 -23.13 -5.25 -12.20
CA ALA A 2 -23.97 -5.08 -13.39
C ALA A 2 -24.51 -6.44 -13.87
N PRO A 3 -25.80 -6.52 -14.27
CA PRO A 3 -26.38 -7.75 -14.83
C PRO A 3 -25.57 -8.15 -16.07
N GLY A 4 -24.99 -9.36 -16.05
CA GLY A 4 -24.21 -9.91 -17.16
C GLY A 4 -22.69 -9.89 -16.99
N SER A 5 -22.12 -9.18 -16.01
CA SER A 5 -20.70 -9.30 -15.68
C SER A 5 -20.48 -10.55 -14.83
N LYS A 6 -20.09 -11.65 -15.44
CA LYS A 6 -19.49 -12.75 -14.68
C LYS A 6 -18.22 -12.20 -14.03
N THR A 7 -18.14 -12.30 -12.72
CA THR A 7 -16.90 -11.94 -12.03
C THR A 7 -15.78 -12.84 -12.52
N VAL A 8 -14.54 -12.34 -12.55
CA VAL A 8 -13.35 -13.16 -12.88
C VAL A 8 -13.36 -14.48 -12.09
N ALA A 9 -13.72 -14.42 -10.81
CA ALA A 9 -13.81 -15.61 -9.94
C ALA A 9 -14.83 -16.65 -10.44
N LEU A 10 -15.99 -16.20 -10.92
CA LEU A 10 -17.00 -17.11 -11.45
C LEU A 10 -16.55 -17.76 -12.76
N TYR A 11 -15.94 -16.98 -13.65
CA TYR A 11 -15.38 -17.50 -14.90
C TYR A 11 -14.30 -18.57 -14.64
N LEU A 12 -13.34 -18.29 -13.73
CA LEU A 12 -12.28 -19.23 -13.38
C LEU A 12 -12.86 -20.55 -12.83
N LYS A 13 -13.90 -20.47 -12.01
CA LYS A 13 -14.57 -21.64 -11.45
C LYS A 13 -15.26 -22.46 -12.55
N GLU A 14 -16.00 -21.83 -13.45
CA GLU A 14 -16.67 -22.49 -14.58
C GLU A 14 -15.67 -23.13 -15.56
N ALA A 15 -14.51 -22.51 -15.74
CA ALA A 15 -13.43 -23.02 -16.59
C ALA A 15 -12.56 -24.11 -15.92
N GLY A 16 -12.79 -24.42 -14.64
CA GLY A 16 -11.98 -25.37 -13.88
C GLY A 16 -10.55 -24.89 -13.58
N LEU A 17 -10.31 -23.58 -13.65
CA LEU A 17 -8.98 -22.97 -13.44
C LEU A 17 -8.80 -22.41 -12.01
N ASP A 18 -9.85 -22.41 -11.22
CA ASP A 18 -9.98 -21.75 -9.94
C ASP A 18 -8.88 -22.16 -8.94
N GLU A 19 -8.65 -23.45 -8.81
CA GLU A 19 -7.68 -24.00 -7.86
C GLU A 19 -6.22 -23.74 -8.24
N ASN A 20 -5.94 -23.38 -9.48
CA ASN A 20 -4.59 -23.14 -9.99
C ASN A 20 -4.35 -21.70 -10.42
N THR A 21 -5.16 -20.76 -9.93
CA THR A 21 -5.05 -19.34 -10.28
C THR A 21 -5.00 -18.48 -9.02
N VAL A 22 -4.05 -17.56 -8.97
CA VAL A 22 -4.01 -16.48 -8.00
C VAL A 22 -4.56 -15.22 -8.67
N VAL A 23 -5.57 -14.61 -8.06
CA VAL A 23 -6.15 -13.35 -8.52
C VAL A 23 -5.75 -12.27 -7.53
N ILE A 24 -5.10 -11.22 -8.00
CA ILE A 24 -4.74 -10.03 -7.22
C ILE A 24 -5.44 -8.84 -7.86
N TYR A 25 -6.28 -8.15 -7.08
CA TYR A 25 -6.88 -6.88 -7.46
C TYR A 25 -6.30 -5.80 -6.55
N MET A 26 -5.70 -4.78 -7.13
CA MET A 26 -5.08 -3.68 -6.38
C MET A 26 -5.02 -2.40 -7.21
N GLY A 27 -4.85 -1.26 -6.55
CA GLY A 27 -4.40 -0.03 -7.19
C GLY A 27 -2.87 0.03 -7.26
N ASP A 28 -2.34 0.76 -8.22
CA ASP A 28 -0.91 1.08 -8.32
C ASP A 28 -0.52 2.24 -7.40
N ASN A 29 -1.40 3.21 -7.26
CA ASN A 29 -1.36 4.35 -6.32
C ASN A 29 -2.79 4.79 -5.99
N GLY A 30 -2.94 5.61 -4.96
CA GLY A 30 -4.14 6.34 -4.65
C GLY A 30 -4.19 7.69 -5.38
N PHE A 31 -5.12 8.56 -4.99
CA PHE A 31 -5.26 9.90 -5.57
C PHE A 31 -6.05 10.80 -4.63
N ALA A 32 -5.56 12.01 -4.37
CA ALA A 32 -6.30 13.05 -3.66
C ALA A 32 -7.22 13.80 -4.66
N TRP A 33 -8.50 13.86 -4.35
CA TRP A 33 -9.55 14.50 -5.16
C TRP A 33 -10.05 15.83 -4.56
N GLY A 34 -9.22 16.50 -3.80
CA GLY A 34 -9.52 17.73 -3.08
C GLY A 34 -9.08 17.67 -1.62
N GLU A 35 -8.75 16.48 -1.12
CA GLU A 35 -8.20 16.31 0.21
C GLU A 35 -6.89 17.08 0.32
N HIS A 36 -6.64 17.68 1.48
CA HIS A 36 -5.48 18.56 1.73
C HIS A 36 -5.35 19.73 0.74
N GLY A 37 -6.44 20.08 0.02
CA GLY A 37 -6.42 21.09 -1.04
C GLY A 37 -5.68 20.64 -2.32
N LEU A 38 -5.48 19.34 -2.51
CA LEU A 38 -4.69 18.78 -3.59
C LEU A 38 -5.55 18.00 -4.59
N ILE A 39 -5.12 18.03 -5.85
CA ILE A 39 -5.56 17.11 -6.90
C ILE A 39 -4.28 16.48 -7.44
N ASP A 40 -3.80 15.43 -6.78
CA ASP A 40 -2.52 14.79 -7.09
C ASP A 40 -2.39 13.42 -6.40
N LYS A 41 -1.31 12.70 -6.70
CA LYS A 41 -0.96 11.40 -6.14
C LYS A 41 0.49 11.32 -5.61
N ARG A 42 1.23 12.42 -5.65
CA ARG A 42 2.66 12.49 -5.33
C ARG A 42 2.96 12.79 -3.87
N GLN A 43 1.93 13.07 -3.09
CA GLN A 43 2.06 13.37 -1.67
C GLN A 43 2.03 12.10 -0.83
N PHE A 44 2.61 12.15 0.38
CA PHE A 44 2.64 11.00 1.27
C PHE A 44 1.39 10.87 2.17
N TYR A 45 0.25 11.44 1.78
CA TYR A 45 -1.02 11.27 2.47
C TYR A 45 -1.65 9.89 2.18
N GLU A 46 -2.49 9.41 3.10
CA GLU A 46 -3.13 8.09 2.97
C GLU A 46 -3.92 7.96 1.66
N GLU A 47 -4.56 9.04 1.18
CA GLU A 47 -5.29 9.07 -0.10
C GLU A 47 -4.40 8.73 -1.31
N SER A 48 -3.12 9.09 -1.25
CA SER A 48 -2.17 8.85 -2.33
C SER A 48 -1.46 7.51 -2.22
N VAL A 49 -1.18 7.04 -0.99
CA VAL A 49 -0.31 5.87 -0.78
C VAL A 49 -1.04 4.61 -0.34
N ARG A 50 -2.25 4.75 0.23
CA ARG A 50 -3.04 3.60 0.67
C ARG A 50 -4.01 3.17 -0.42
N VAL A 51 -3.81 1.98 -0.96
CA VAL A 51 -4.64 1.43 -2.04
C VAL A 51 -5.38 0.17 -1.58
N PRO A 52 -6.55 -0.11 -2.13
CA PRO A 52 -7.22 -1.37 -1.89
C PRO A 52 -6.41 -2.53 -2.48
N MET A 53 -6.35 -3.65 -1.76
CA MET A 53 -5.78 -4.89 -2.25
C MET A 53 -6.67 -6.06 -1.85
N LEU A 54 -7.07 -6.86 -2.82
CA LEU A 54 -7.83 -8.10 -2.63
C LEU A 54 -7.07 -9.25 -3.29
N ILE A 55 -6.90 -10.35 -2.56
CA ILE A 55 -6.21 -11.53 -3.07
C ILE A 55 -7.08 -12.75 -2.88
N ARG A 56 -7.16 -13.55 -3.94
CA ARG A 56 -7.89 -14.81 -3.94
C ARG A 56 -7.03 -15.92 -4.52
N SER A 57 -6.86 -16.99 -3.77
CA SER A 57 -6.22 -18.23 -4.19
C SER A 57 -6.72 -19.39 -3.33
N PRO A 58 -7.78 -20.12 -3.73
CA PRO A 58 -8.40 -21.15 -2.89
C PRO A 58 -7.43 -22.22 -2.42
N LYS A 59 -6.47 -22.59 -3.25
CA LYS A 59 -5.45 -23.60 -2.95
C LYS A 59 -4.40 -23.14 -1.94
N LEU A 60 -4.04 -21.85 -1.93
CA LEU A 60 -2.88 -21.35 -1.18
C LEU A 60 -3.26 -20.65 0.12
N ILE A 61 -4.43 -19.99 0.16
CA ILE A 61 -4.85 -19.13 1.26
C ILE A 61 -6.30 -19.39 1.65
N LYS A 62 -6.61 -19.29 2.93
CA LYS A 62 -7.97 -19.34 3.43
C LYS A 62 -8.70 -18.04 3.12
N GLY A 63 -9.90 -18.11 2.55
CA GLY A 63 -10.72 -16.92 2.30
C GLY A 63 -11.31 -16.29 3.57
N GLY A 64 -11.82 -15.06 3.42
CA GLY A 64 -12.53 -14.34 4.48
C GLY A 64 -11.66 -13.76 5.58
N GLN A 65 -10.36 -13.60 5.36
CA GLN A 65 -9.44 -12.97 6.31
C GLN A 65 -9.07 -11.55 5.90
N VAL A 66 -8.72 -10.73 6.87
CA VAL A 66 -8.14 -9.40 6.70
C VAL A 66 -6.70 -9.45 7.20
N LEU A 67 -5.77 -8.95 6.41
CA LEU A 67 -4.36 -8.83 6.81
C LEU A 67 -4.10 -7.37 7.22
N GLU A 68 -3.86 -7.16 8.51
CA GLU A 68 -3.60 -5.83 9.09
C GLU A 68 -2.14 -5.35 8.92
N LYS A 69 -1.26 -6.20 8.41
CA LYS A 69 0.16 -5.86 8.24
C LYS A 69 0.37 -4.93 7.04
N MET A 70 1.27 -3.97 7.18
CA MET A 70 1.67 -3.08 6.09
C MET A 70 2.39 -3.86 4.99
N VAL A 71 1.81 -3.92 3.80
CA VAL A 71 2.42 -4.45 2.59
C VAL A 71 2.62 -3.31 1.58
N GLN A 72 3.58 -3.46 0.70
CA GLN A 72 3.93 -2.45 -0.31
C GLN A 72 3.87 -3.04 -1.71
N ASN A 73 3.75 -2.20 -2.73
CA ASN A 73 3.74 -2.65 -4.14
C ASN A 73 4.99 -3.45 -4.51
N VAL A 74 6.15 -3.13 -3.92
CA VAL A 74 7.40 -3.88 -4.11
C VAL A 74 7.34 -5.33 -3.61
N ASP A 75 6.38 -5.66 -2.74
CA ASP A 75 6.18 -7.01 -2.19
C ASP A 75 5.35 -7.91 -3.12
N VAL A 76 4.66 -7.32 -4.10
CA VAL A 76 3.76 -8.08 -4.99
C VAL A 76 4.55 -9.05 -5.86
N ALA A 77 5.62 -8.59 -6.50
CA ALA A 77 6.43 -9.44 -7.37
C ALA A 77 7.05 -10.66 -6.63
N PRO A 78 7.73 -10.50 -5.47
CA PRO A 78 8.21 -11.67 -4.71
C PRO A 78 7.08 -12.56 -4.19
N THR A 79 5.88 -12.01 -3.95
CA THR A 79 4.72 -12.82 -3.55
C THR A 79 4.20 -13.66 -4.71
N ILE A 80 4.14 -13.10 -5.93
CA ILE A 80 3.77 -13.87 -7.14
C ILE A 80 4.74 -15.01 -7.37
N LEU A 81 6.05 -14.76 -7.26
CA LEU A 81 7.07 -15.82 -7.38
C LEU A 81 6.87 -16.92 -6.34
N ALA A 82 6.65 -16.54 -5.09
CA ALA A 82 6.38 -17.50 -4.02
C ALA A 82 5.10 -18.33 -4.27
N CYS A 83 4.04 -17.72 -4.82
CA CYS A 83 2.84 -18.45 -5.22
C CYS A 83 3.12 -19.47 -6.33
N ALA A 84 4.08 -19.19 -7.19
CA ALA A 84 4.54 -20.10 -8.25
C ALA A 84 5.59 -21.13 -7.77
N GLY A 85 5.99 -21.10 -6.50
CA GLY A 85 7.04 -21.98 -5.95
C GLY A 85 8.45 -21.59 -6.39
N LEU A 86 8.65 -20.34 -6.78
CA LEU A 86 9.93 -19.80 -7.23
C LEU A 86 10.56 -18.90 -6.17
N ASP A 87 11.87 -18.87 -6.15
CA ASP A 87 12.63 -17.99 -5.27
C ASP A 87 12.59 -16.53 -5.76
N LYS A 88 12.70 -15.61 -4.80
CA LYS A 88 12.84 -14.19 -5.06
C LYS A 88 14.17 -13.90 -5.77
N ALA A 89 14.14 -13.10 -6.83
CA ALA A 89 15.36 -12.64 -7.48
C ALA A 89 16.17 -11.72 -6.53
N PRO A 90 17.53 -11.82 -6.53
CA PRO A 90 18.38 -11.08 -5.58
C PRO A 90 18.20 -9.55 -5.59
N GLN A 91 17.87 -8.97 -6.74
CA GLN A 91 17.65 -7.53 -6.90
C GLN A 91 16.30 -7.03 -6.37
N MET A 92 15.36 -7.91 -6.04
CA MET A 92 14.07 -7.50 -5.48
C MET A 92 14.22 -7.07 -4.03
N VAL A 93 13.81 -5.85 -3.70
CA VAL A 93 13.87 -5.30 -2.33
C VAL A 93 12.67 -5.68 -1.47
N GLY A 94 11.52 -6.00 -2.08
CA GLY A 94 10.32 -6.41 -1.38
C GLY A 94 10.41 -7.82 -0.77
N TYR A 95 9.42 -8.17 0.03
CA TYR A 95 9.29 -9.46 0.70
C TYR A 95 7.97 -10.13 0.34
N SER A 96 7.97 -11.45 0.19
CA SER A 96 6.72 -12.19 -0.03
C SER A 96 5.86 -12.16 1.24
N PHE A 97 4.63 -11.69 1.11
CA PHE A 97 3.63 -11.75 2.18
C PHE A 97 2.72 -12.99 2.08
N LEU A 98 3.02 -13.93 1.19
CA LEU A 98 2.29 -15.22 1.13
C LEU A 98 2.26 -15.95 2.48
N PRO A 99 3.36 -16.03 3.27
CA PRO A 99 3.29 -16.65 4.58
C PRO A 99 2.29 -15.98 5.53
N LEU A 100 2.17 -14.64 5.49
CA LEU A 100 1.18 -13.91 6.29
C LEU A 100 -0.25 -14.27 5.86
N LEU A 101 -0.51 -14.37 4.56
CA LEU A 101 -1.80 -14.81 4.02
C LEU A 101 -2.14 -16.26 4.41
N GLN A 102 -1.13 -17.07 4.67
CA GLN A 102 -1.27 -18.44 5.18
C GLN A 102 -1.44 -18.51 6.71
N GLY A 103 -1.49 -17.37 7.39
CA GLY A 103 -1.62 -17.28 8.84
C GLY A 103 -0.36 -17.63 9.61
N LYS A 104 0.81 -17.60 8.96
CA LYS A 104 2.09 -17.85 9.64
C LYS A 104 2.55 -16.59 10.37
N ASP A 105 3.00 -16.76 11.58
CA ASP A 105 3.68 -15.70 12.33
C ASP A 105 5.13 -15.61 11.89
N ILE A 106 5.47 -14.54 11.21
CA ILE A 106 6.83 -14.27 10.72
C ILE A 106 7.24 -12.85 11.08
N PRO A 107 8.53 -12.57 11.27
CA PRO A 107 9.00 -11.19 11.36
C PRO A 107 8.56 -10.38 10.13
N TRP A 108 7.96 -9.24 10.40
CA TRP A 108 7.47 -8.35 9.35
C TRP A 108 7.82 -6.90 9.68
N ARG A 109 7.77 -6.03 8.67
CA ARG A 109 8.07 -4.60 8.88
C ARG A 109 7.06 -3.95 9.83
N ASP A 110 7.57 -3.04 10.65
CA ASP A 110 6.80 -2.17 11.54
C ASP A 110 6.68 -0.74 11.00
N ARG A 111 7.36 -0.46 9.90
CA ARG A 111 7.40 0.86 9.25
C ARG A 111 7.64 0.73 7.76
N ILE A 112 7.23 1.76 7.04
CA ILE A 112 7.57 1.96 5.64
C ILE A 112 8.22 3.33 5.48
N PHE A 113 9.07 3.46 4.46
CA PHE A 113 9.68 4.70 4.04
C PHE A 113 9.09 5.12 2.70
N TYR A 114 8.95 6.43 2.54
CA TYR A 114 8.50 7.06 1.32
C TYR A 114 9.52 8.09 0.88
N GLU A 115 9.78 8.13 -0.43
CA GLU A 115 10.66 9.10 -1.06
C GLU A 115 10.00 9.60 -2.33
N TYR A 116 9.95 10.90 -2.49
CA TYR A 116 9.56 11.56 -3.73
C TYR A 116 10.60 12.63 -4.05
N TYR A 117 11.10 12.59 -5.25
CA TYR A 117 12.06 13.57 -5.75
C TYR A 117 11.38 14.51 -6.71
N TRP A 118 11.66 15.81 -6.59
CA TRP A 118 11.11 16.85 -7.42
C TRP A 118 11.21 16.53 -8.92
N GLU A 119 10.13 16.78 -9.64
CA GLU A 119 10.01 16.57 -11.09
C GLU A 119 9.72 17.90 -11.79
N HIS A 120 10.37 18.14 -12.93
CA HIS A 120 10.20 19.38 -13.71
C HIS A 120 8.75 19.59 -14.17
N GLU A 121 8.06 18.52 -14.54
CA GLU A 121 6.65 18.56 -15.00
C GLU A 121 5.66 18.83 -13.86
N PHE A 122 6.08 18.67 -12.62
CA PHE A 122 5.26 18.86 -11.41
C PHE A 122 5.96 19.75 -10.38
N PRO A 123 6.31 20.99 -10.76
CA PRO A 123 7.15 21.87 -9.96
C PRO A 123 6.55 22.26 -8.60
N GLN A 124 5.22 22.13 -8.47
CA GLN A 124 4.49 22.41 -7.22
C GLN A 124 4.68 21.33 -6.14
N THR A 125 5.18 20.13 -6.50
CA THR A 125 5.38 19.04 -5.54
C THR A 125 6.84 19.01 -5.12
N PRO A 126 7.16 19.35 -3.85
CA PRO A 126 8.54 19.39 -3.36
C PRO A 126 9.11 17.97 -3.20
N THR A 127 10.43 17.86 -3.20
CA THR A 127 11.11 16.66 -2.71
C THR A 127 10.72 16.42 -1.26
N MET A 128 10.32 15.19 -0.95
CA MET A 128 9.93 14.80 0.39
C MET A 128 10.41 13.40 0.75
N HIS A 129 10.64 13.20 2.04
CA HIS A 129 10.88 11.89 2.63
C HIS A 129 9.91 11.68 3.78
N GLY A 130 9.44 10.46 3.95
CA GLY A 130 8.51 10.17 5.02
C GLY A 130 8.72 8.80 5.64
N VAL A 131 8.23 8.65 6.84
CA VAL A 131 8.13 7.38 7.54
C VAL A 131 6.73 7.20 8.09
N ARG A 132 6.17 6.02 7.90
CA ARG A 132 4.87 5.62 8.45
C ARG A 132 5.02 4.34 9.24
N THR A 133 4.50 4.35 10.44
CA THR A 133 4.28 3.16 11.29
C THR A 133 2.79 2.80 11.29
N ASP A 134 2.37 1.83 12.08
CA ASP A 134 0.94 1.51 12.22
C ASP A 134 0.13 2.69 12.79
N ARG A 135 0.76 3.55 13.58
CA ARG A 135 0.09 4.67 14.25
C ARG A 135 0.54 6.04 13.75
N TYR A 136 1.83 6.24 13.53
CA TYR A 136 2.36 7.59 13.28
C TYR A 136 2.88 7.72 11.86
N LYS A 137 2.77 8.95 11.32
CA LYS A 137 3.39 9.36 10.07
C LYS A 137 4.16 10.66 10.27
N TYR A 138 5.38 10.69 9.75
CA TYR A 138 6.21 11.90 9.67
C TYR A 138 6.58 12.17 8.22
N ILE A 139 6.42 13.43 7.79
CA ILE A 139 6.77 13.89 6.45
C ILE A 139 7.76 15.04 6.59
N ARG A 140 8.91 14.90 5.94
CA ARG A 140 9.93 15.93 5.82
C ARG A 140 10.00 16.45 4.40
N TYR A 141 9.76 17.73 4.24
CA TYR A 141 9.94 18.44 2.99
C TYR A 141 11.35 19.02 2.87
N HIS A 142 11.85 19.09 1.63
CA HIS A 142 13.16 19.64 1.30
C HIS A 142 13.04 21.01 0.62
N GLY A 143 12.08 21.80 1.03
CA GLY A 143 11.87 23.18 0.59
C GLY A 143 12.11 24.20 1.72
N VAL A 144 12.46 25.42 1.37
CA VAL A 144 12.73 26.48 2.36
C VAL A 144 11.45 26.94 3.05
N TRP A 145 10.31 26.77 2.38
CA TRP A 145 9.01 27.26 2.82
C TRP A 145 8.06 26.18 3.32
N ASP A 146 8.46 24.91 3.21
CA ASP A 146 7.61 23.78 3.55
C ASP A 146 7.74 23.44 5.03
N THR A 147 6.62 23.34 5.71
CA THR A 147 6.55 22.87 7.09
C THR A 147 6.51 21.36 7.11
N ASN A 148 7.41 20.73 7.85
CA ASN A 148 7.32 19.28 8.10
C ASN A 148 6.02 18.93 8.79
N GLU A 149 5.60 17.68 8.67
CA GLU A 149 4.32 17.21 9.17
C GLU A 149 4.48 15.98 10.05
N PHE A 150 3.62 15.89 11.06
CA PHE A 150 3.53 14.73 11.93
C PHE A 150 2.08 14.45 12.28
N TYR A 151 1.65 13.20 12.09
CA TYR A 151 0.28 12.77 12.27
C TYR A 151 0.17 11.54 13.15
N ASP A 152 -0.88 11.47 13.97
CA ASP A 152 -1.33 10.28 14.68
C ASP A 152 -2.51 9.67 13.90
N LEU A 153 -2.24 8.69 13.06
CA LEU A 153 -3.22 8.08 12.16
C LEU A 153 -4.32 7.29 12.89
N GLN A 154 -4.12 6.99 14.16
CA GLN A 154 -5.14 6.34 14.98
C GLN A 154 -6.20 7.35 15.45
N GLU A 155 -5.78 8.56 15.84
CA GLU A 155 -6.66 9.63 16.30
C GLU A 155 -7.16 10.51 15.15
N ASP A 156 -6.37 10.62 14.09
CA ASP A 156 -6.62 11.45 12.90
C ASP A 156 -6.28 10.69 11.62
N PRO A 157 -7.11 9.72 11.22
CA PRO A 157 -6.86 8.90 10.03
C PRO A 157 -6.94 9.67 8.71
N TYR A 158 -7.43 10.90 8.73
CA TYR A 158 -7.52 11.80 7.57
C TYR A 158 -6.42 12.87 7.53
N GLU A 159 -5.45 12.80 8.45
CA GLU A 159 -4.28 13.71 8.45
C GLU A 159 -4.64 15.19 8.39
N THR A 160 -5.70 15.58 9.10
CA THR A 160 -6.24 16.96 9.10
C THR A 160 -5.55 17.86 10.11
N ARG A 161 -4.82 17.28 11.08
CA ARG A 161 -4.20 18.00 12.20
C ARG A 161 -2.70 17.70 12.27
N ASN A 162 -1.89 18.61 11.73
CA ASN A 162 -0.43 18.52 11.86
C ASN A 162 0.03 18.75 13.30
N LEU A 163 0.68 17.76 13.89
CA LEU A 163 1.17 17.76 15.26
C LEU A 163 2.63 18.20 15.41
N ILE A 164 3.30 18.60 14.33
CA ILE A 164 4.75 18.90 14.33
C ILE A 164 5.16 19.97 15.34
N ALA A 165 4.27 20.92 15.62
CA ALA A 165 4.50 22.00 16.59
C ALA A 165 3.85 21.73 17.96
N ALA A 166 3.25 20.56 18.16
CA ALA A 166 2.58 20.23 19.42
C ALA A 166 3.62 19.93 20.52
N PRO A 167 3.53 20.57 21.71
CA PRO A 167 4.55 20.45 22.76
C PRO A 167 4.68 19.05 23.39
N GLN A 168 3.82 18.12 23.04
CA GLN A 168 3.69 16.81 23.68
C GLN A 168 4.17 15.63 22.80
N HIS A 169 4.75 15.91 21.62
CA HIS A 169 5.21 14.87 20.68
C HIS A 169 6.66 15.07 20.27
#